data_f42ada1ce7c9b08c73f34066afb8aaba
#
_entry.id   f42ada1ce7c9b08c73f34066afb8aaba
#
_cell.length_a   1.000
_cell.length_b   1.000
_cell.length_c   1.000
_cell.angle_alpha   90.00
_cell.angle_beta   90.00
_cell.angle_gamma   90.00
#
_symmetry.space_group_name_H-M   'P 1'
#
loop_
_entity.id
_entity.type
_entity.pdbx_description
1 polymer ?
#
loop_
_entity_poly.entity_id
_entity_poly.type
_entity_poly.pdbx_seq_one_letter_code
_entity_poly.pdbx_strand_id
1 'polypeptide(L)'
;AGSHLLDPASGEYTLPYVDRVFGGARPDVAVVRLVERSQGLIVAPGNPLEIEGLADLRRPGVRYVNRQRGAGTRVLLDVMLGKLEITPSSVEGYAREEPTHLAVAAAIASGRADTGMGIMAAARAFGLDFVSLAVEPYDLVVAPGAMESPQLAPLWSLLQSDRFKASVEELGGYST
;
A
#
# COMPACT_ATOMS: atom_id res chain seq x y z
N ALA A 1 -17.17 -3.90 -0.50
CA ALA A 1 -16.17 -2.94 -0.95
C ALA A 1 -14.79 -3.37 -0.46
N GLY A 2 -13.73 -3.07 -1.23
CA GLY A 2 -12.33 -3.22 -0.76
C GLY A 2 -11.90 -2.00 0.04
N SER A 3 -11.14 -2.20 1.11
CA SER A 3 -10.59 -1.13 1.95
C SER A 3 -9.18 -1.48 2.41
N HIS A 4 -8.30 -0.47 2.37
CA HIS A 4 -6.92 -0.58 2.84
C HIS A 4 -6.40 0.78 3.34
N LEU A 5 -7.30 1.70 3.69
CA LEU A 5 -6.93 3.05 4.09
C LEU A 5 -6.57 3.09 5.56
N LEU A 6 -5.40 3.64 5.86
CA LEU A 6 -4.95 3.98 7.20
C LEU A 6 -5.64 5.27 7.65
N ASP A 7 -6.25 5.26 8.82
CA ASP A 7 -6.70 6.48 9.47
C ASP A 7 -5.53 7.13 10.23
N PRO A 8 -5.09 8.34 9.83
CA PRO A 8 -3.93 8.97 10.44
C PRO A 8 -4.10 9.31 11.93
N ALA A 9 -5.35 9.48 12.37
CA ALA A 9 -5.63 9.88 13.74
C ALA A 9 -5.56 8.69 14.71
N SER A 10 -6.12 7.54 14.33
CA SER A 10 -6.13 6.34 15.18
C SER A 10 -4.98 5.38 14.90
N GLY A 11 -4.39 5.42 13.68
CA GLY A 11 -3.43 4.44 13.21
C GLY A 11 -4.07 3.09 12.82
N GLU A 12 -5.39 3.03 12.75
CA GLU A 12 -6.14 1.83 12.40
C GLU A 12 -6.53 1.83 10.92
N TYR A 13 -6.70 0.63 10.37
CA TYR A 13 -7.17 0.44 9.00
C TYR A 13 -8.67 0.12 8.97
N THR A 14 -9.32 0.43 7.85
CA THR A 14 -10.68 0.04 7.47
C THR A 14 -11.78 0.49 8.43
N LEU A 15 -11.76 0.09 9.70
CA LEU A 15 -12.85 0.33 10.66
C LEU A 15 -13.18 1.81 10.86
N PRO A 16 -12.23 2.74 11.01
CA PRO A 16 -12.55 4.17 11.17
C PRO A 16 -13.28 4.76 9.96
N TYR A 17 -13.01 4.23 8.76
CA TYR A 17 -13.72 4.64 7.55
C TYR A 17 -15.13 4.07 7.49
N VAL A 18 -15.32 2.82 7.91
CA VAL A 18 -16.64 2.19 8.04
C VAL A 18 -17.48 3.00 9.02
N ASP A 19 -16.98 3.30 10.21
CA ASP A 19 -17.68 4.07 11.22
C ASP A 19 -18.07 5.48 10.73
N ARG A 20 -17.18 6.12 9.97
CA ARG A 20 -17.43 7.46 9.40
C ARG A 20 -18.52 7.43 8.34
N VAL A 21 -18.53 6.44 7.46
CA VAL A 21 -19.54 6.27 6.41
C VAL A 21 -20.92 6.01 6.99
N PHE A 22 -21.00 5.27 8.10
CA PHE A 22 -22.25 4.90 8.74
C PHE A 22 -22.62 5.78 9.95
N GLY A 23 -21.92 6.92 10.12
CA GLY A 23 -22.27 7.90 11.17
C GLY A 23 -22.10 7.40 12.60
N GLY A 24 -21.19 6.45 12.84
CA GLY A 24 -20.93 5.85 14.16
C GLY A 24 -21.90 4.74 14.55
N ALA A 25 -23.00 4.58 13.83
CA ALA A 25 -23.87 3.40 13.96
C ALA A 25 -23.28 2.30 13.08
N ARG A 26 -22.43 1.45 13.62
CA ARG A 26 -21.94 0.27 12.88
C ARG A 26 -23.12 -0.59 12.49
N PRO A 27 -23.50 -0.66 11.19
CA PRO A 27 -24.39 -1.71 10.77
C PRO A 27 -23.66 -3.04 10.97
N ASP A 28 -24.40 -4.15 10.93
CA ASP A 28 -23.84 -5.51 10.98
C ASP A 28 -23.02 -5.81 9.70
N VAL A 29 -22.02 -4.99 9.39
CA VAL A 29 -21.08 -5.26 8.31
C VAL A 29 -20.02 -6.23 8.79
N ALA A 30 -19.70 -7.21 7.97
CA ALA A 30 -18.53 -8.06 8.16
C ALA A 30 -17.31 -7.40 7.52
N VAL A 31 -16.19 -7.41 8.22
CA VAL A 31 -14.87 -7.05 7.67
C VAL A 31 -14.05 -8.33 7.56
N VAL A 32 -13.74 -8.71 6.33
CA VAL A 32 -13.01 -9.93 6.02
C VAL A 32 -11.64 -9.56 5.50
N ARG A 33 -10.57 -10.03 6.16
CA ARG A 33 -9.20 -9.89 5.66
C ARG A 33 -9.08 -10.66 4.35
N LEU A 34 -8.76 -9.95 3.27
CA LEU A 34 -8.51 -10.56 1.97
C LEU A 34 -7.06 -10.98 1.85
N VAL A 35 -6.15 -10.04 2.07
CA VAL A 35 -4.70 -10.24 2.03
C VAL A 35 -4.02 -9.19 2.93
N GLU A 36 -2.78 -9.46 3.26
CA GLU A 36 -1.83 -8.44 3.71
C GLU A 36 -0.85 -8.15 2.57
N ARG A 37 -0.39 -6.91 2.46
CA ARG A 37 0.58 -6.54 1.43
C ARG A 37 1.70 -5.66 1.97
N SER A 38 2.90 -5.87 1.45
CA SER A 38 4.06 -5.05 1.77
C SER A 38 4.00 -3.72 1.04
N GLN A 39 4.15 -2.63 1.79
CA GLN A 39 4.41 -1.29 1.32
C GLN A 39 5.87 -0.93 1.60
N GLY A 40 6.54 -0.26 0.66
CA GLY A 40 7.95 0.07 0.84
C GLY A 40 8.49 0.97 -0.26
N LEU A 41 9.80 1.19 -0.25
CA LEU A 41 10.49 1.96 -1.26
C LEU A 41 10.90 1.06 -2.42
N ILE A 42 10.51 1.43 -3.62
CA ILE A 42 10.99 0.84 -4.87
C ILE A 42 12.30 1.53 -5.20
N VAL A 43 13.34 0.77 -5.52
CA VAL A 43 14.68 1.28 -5.83
C VAL A 43 15.24 0.58 -7.06
N ALA A 44 16.23 1.19 -7.70
CA ALA A 44 16.92 0.58 -8.84
C ALA A 44 17.57 -0.76 -8.46
N PRO A 45 17.81 -1.68 -9.42
CA PRO A 45 18.44 -2.96 -9.16
C PRO A 45 19.80 -2.80 -8.48
N GLY A 46 20.04 -3.60 -7.44
CA GLY A 46 21.24 -3.52 -6.60
C GLY A 46 21.25 -2.35 -5.63
N ASN A 47 20.17 -1.57 -5.56
CA ASN A 47 20.04 -0.41 -4.65
C ASN A 47 21.32 0.48 -4.60
N PRO A 48 21.74 1.06 -5.72
CA PRO A 48 23.04 1.73 -5.84
C PRO A 48 23.19 2.96 -4.94
N LEU A 49 22.08 3.48 -4.42
CA LEU A 49 22.09 4.61 -3.48
C LEU A 49 21.97 4.15 -2.02
N GLU A 50 22.00 2.84 -1.76
CA GLU A 50 21.93 2.29 -0.40
C GLU A 50 20.77 2.90 0.41
N ILE A 51 19.57 2.92 -0.18
CA ILE A 51 18.36 3.43 0.46
C ILE A 51 17.80 2.33 1.34
N GLU A 52 17.84 2.50 2.66
CA GLU A 52 17.38 1.53 3.65
C GLU A 52 16.05 1.93 4.31
N GLY A 53 15.66 3.22 4.21
CA GLY A 53 14.44 3.70 4.84
C GLY A 53 14.09 5.15 4.50
N LEU A 54 13.04 5.65 5.13
CA LEU A 54 12.54 7.00 4.86
C LEU A 54 13.51 8.12 5.25
N ALA A 55 14.42 7.86 6.19
CA ALA A 55 15.45 8.84 6.57
C ALA A 55 16.38 9.19 5.40
N ASP A 56 16.63 8.25 4.50
CA ASP A 56 17.48 8.41 3.34
C ASP A 56 16.91 9.34 2.28
N LEU A 57 15.60 9.55 2.28
CA LEU A 57 14.93 10.46 1.36
C LEU A 57 15.36 11.92 1.56
N ARG A 58 16.01 12.25 2.69
CA ARG A 58 16.55 13.59 2.99
C ARG A 58 17.96 13.81 2.46
N ARG A 59 18.60 12.74 1.96
CA ARG A 59 19.97 12.86 1.44
C ARG A 59 19.97 13.70 0.17
N PRO A 60 20.92 14.67 0.05
CA PRO A 60 21.03 15.47 -1.16
C PRO A 60 21.20 14.60 -2.41
N GLY A 61 20.44 14.90 -3.45
CA GLY A 61 20.50 14.19 -4.73
C GLY A 61 19.67 12.89 -4.79
N VAL A 62 19.00 12.47 -3.72
CA VAL A 62 18.02 11.39 -3.77
C VAL A 62 16.69 11.95 -4.28
N ARG A 63 16.33 11.60 -5.51
CA ARG A 63 15.12 12.08 -6.18
C ARG A 63 13.96 11.14 -5.91
N TYR A 64 12.98 11.63 -5.17
CA TYR A 64 11.77 10.88 -4.83
C TYR A 64 10.63 11.12 -5.82
N VAL A 65 9.77 10.14 -6.04
CA VAL A 65 8.48 10.28 -6.71
C VAL A 65 7.37 9.72 -5.83
N ASN A 66 6.30 10.47 -5.70
CA ASN A 66 5.19 10.16 -4.81
C ASN A 66 4.01 9.52 -5.55
N ARG A 67 3.11 8.92 -4.77
CA ARG A 67 1.75 8.63 -5.23
C ARG A 67 0.91 9.89 -5.14
N GLN A 68 -0.08 9.99 -6.02
CA GLN A 68 -1.04 11.09 -6.01
C GLN A 68 -1.70 11.28 -4.65
N ARG A 69 -2.08 12.49 -4.33
CA ARG A 69 -2.83 12.83 -3.11
C ARG A 69 -4.10 11.99 -3.01
N GLY A 70 -4.41 11.53 -1.79
CA GLY A 70 -5.55 10.66 -1.52
C GLY A 70 -5.31 9.17 -1.75
N ALA A 71 -4.19 8.77 -2.35
CA ALA A 71 -3.81 7.37 -2.41
C ALA A 71 -3.41 6.86 -1.01
N GLY A 72 -3.83 5.64 -0.63
CA GLY A 72 -3.51 5.05 0.67
C GLY A 72 -2.01 4.99 0.96
N THR A 73 -1.19 4.66 -0.04
CA THR A 73 0.28 4.69 0.07
C THR A 73 0.81 6.08 0.40
N ARG A 74 0.18 7.14 -0.15
CA ARG A 74 0.57 8.51 0.17
C ARG A 74 0.19 8.88 1.61
N VAL A 75 -0.98 8.48 2.06
CA VAL A 75 -1.41 8.67 3.45
C VAL A 75 -0.46 7.95 4.41
N LEU A 76 -0.11 6.70 4.10
CA LEU A 76 0.84 5.92 4.91
C LEU A 76 2.22 6.60 4.95
N LEU A 77 2.75 7.05 3.81
CA LEU A 77 4.02 7.81 3.76
C LEU A 77 3.97 9.03 4.67
N ASP A 78 2.92 9.86 4.54
CA ASP A 78 2.81 11.10 5.29
C ASP A 78 2.75 10.85 6.81
N VAL A 79 2.04 9.80 7.24
CA VAL A 79 2.02 9.35 8.65
C VAL A 79 3.42 8.90 9.11
N MET A 80 4.12 8.12 8.29
CA MET A 80 5.46 7.62 8.64
C MET A 80 6.50 8.73 8.68
N LEU A 81 6.45 9.68 7.74
CA LEU A 81 7.32 10.87 7.76
C LEU A 81 7.07 11.71 9.01
N GLY A 82 5.79 11.90 9.39
CA GLY A 82 5.43 12.60 10.61
C GLY A 82 6.00 11.94 11.88
N LYS A 83 5.92 10.61 11.98
CA LYS A 83 6.50 9.85 13.10
C LYS A 83 8.02 9.96 13.20
N LEU A 84 8.69 10.17 12.08
CA LEU A 84 10.15 10.38 12.01
C LEU A 84 10.55 11.85 12.06
N GLU A 85 9.60 12.76 12.24
CA GLU A 85 9.81 14.21 12.23
C GLU A 85 10.49 14.70 10.93
N ILE A 86 10.19 14.03 9.81
CA ILE A 86 10.68 14.39 8.48
C ILE A 86 9.67 15.31 7.81
N THR A 87 10.07 16.55 7.55
CA THR A 87 9.22 17.49 6.82
C THR A 87 9.15 17.13 5.34
N PRO A 88 7.98 17.16 4.70
CA PRO A 88 7.85 16.86 3.27
C PRO A 88 8.76 17.73 2.36
N SER A 89 9.00 18.98 2.76
CA SER A 89 9.87 19.90 2.02
C SER A 89 11.35 19.51 2.03
N SER A 90 11.78 18.62 2.94
CA SER A 90 13.16 18.11 2.96
C SER A 90 13.36 16.91 2.03
N VAL A 91 12.30 16.42 1.37
CA VAL A 91 12.35 15.30 0.42
C VAL A 91 12.32 15.84 -1.01
N GLU A 92 13.44 15.75 -1.73
CA GLU A 92 13.50 16.19 -3.12
C GLU A 92 12.55 15.37 -4.00
N GLY A 93 11.61 16.03 -4.66
CA GLY A 93 10.62 15.38 -5.52
C GLY A 93 9.34 14.94 -4.82
N TYR A 94 9.15 15.25 -3.52
CA TYR A 94 7.91 14.93 -2.81
C TYR A 94 6.63 15.42 -3.50
N ALA A 95 6.69 16.54 -4.22
CA ALA A 95 5.57 17.09 -4.98
C ALA A 95 5.38 16.45 -6.37
N ARG A 96 6.28 15.60 -6.83
CA ARG A 96 6.13 14.85 -8.08
C ARG A 96 5.21 13.66 -7.82
N GLU A 97 4.12 13.58 -8.55
CA GLU A 97 3.07 12.59 -8.29
C GLU A 97 2.86 11.68 -9.49
N GLU A 98 2.65 10.40 -9.21
CA GLU A 98 2.27 9.37 -10.17
C GLU A 98 0.95 8.69 -9.75
N PRO A 99 0.06 8.40 -10.72
CA PRO A 99 -1.30 7.94 -10.40
C PRO A 99 -1.38 6.47 -9.96
N THR A 100 -0.38 5.65 -10.29
CA THR A 100 -0.39 4.21 -9.99
C THR A 100 0.95 3.74 -9.42
N HIS A 101 0.97 2.57 -8.77
CA HIS A 101 2.23 1.95 -8.34
C HIS A 101 3.14 1.60 -9.51
N LEU A 102 2.55 1.15 -10.64
CA LEU A 102 3.31 0.87 -11.86
C LEU A 102 3.92 2.13 -12.46
N ALA A 103 3.23 3.27 -12.38
CA ALA A 103 3.79 4.55 -12.85
C ALA A 103 4.97 5.02 -11.98
N VAL A 104 4.91 4.81 -10.66
CA VAL A 104 6.05 5.02 -9.76
C VAL A 104 7.23 4.13 -10.16
N ALA A 105 6.99 2.82 -10.34
CA ALA A 105 8.03 1.88 -10.77
C ALA A 105 8.63 2.27 -12.13
N ALA A 106 7.79 2.67 -13.10
CA ALA A 106 8.24 3.14 -14.41
C ALA A 106 9.09 4.41 -14.33
N ALA A 107 8.77 5.33 -13.41
CA ALA A 107 9.57 6.53 -13.18
C ALA A 107 10.98 6.19 -12.68
N ILE A 108 11.09 5.18 -11.81
CA ILE A 108 12.37 4.70 -11.29
C ILE A 108 13.14 3.92 -12.36
N ALA A 109 12.49 2.98 -13.05
CA ALA A 109 13.10 2.20 -14.12
C ALA A 109 13.68 3.07 -15.25
N SER A 110 13.03 4.21 -15.53
CA SER A 110 13.49 5.18 -16.54
C SER A 110 14.51 6.20 -16.04
N GLY A 111 14.93 6.15 -14.77
CA GLY A 111 15.86 7.09 -14.16
C GLY A 111 15.30 8.50 -13.93
N ARG A 112 13.99 8.70 -14.05
CA ARG A 112 13.32 9.97 -13.72
C ARG A 112 13.23 10.23 -12.22
N ALA A 113 13.27 9.17 -11.41
CA ALA A 113 13.37 9.19 -9.97
C ALA A 113 14.32 8.07 -9.51
N ASP A 114 14.83 8.19 -8.31
CA ASP A 114 15.71 7.17 -7.70
C ASP A 114 14.91 6.23 -6.80
N THR A 115 13.83 6.72 -6.20
CA THR A 115 12.96 5.94 -5.34
C THR A 115 11.55 6.52 -5.28
N GLY A 116 10.61 5.70 -4.83
CA GLY A 116 9.22 6.07 -4.56
C GLY A 116 8.51 4.98 -3.77
N MET A 117 7.54 5.37 -2.95
CA MET A 117 6.79 4.40 -2.16
C MET A 117 5.74 3.68 -3.00
N GLY A 118 5.73 2.36 -2.88
CA GLY A 118 4.82 1.50 -3.63
C GLY A 118 4.68 0.11 -3.03
N ILE A 119 4.25 -0.84 -3.87
CA ILE A 119 4.08 -2.25 -3.52
C ILE A 119 5.16 -3.10 -4.19
N MET A 120 5.54 -4.20 -3.56
CA MET A 120 6.58 -5.12 -4.08
C MET A 120 6.23 -5.66 -5.46
N ALA A 121 4.96 -5.98 -5.72
CA ALA A 121 4.52 -6.46 -7.03
C ALA A 121 4.81 -5.46 -8.17
N ALA A 122 4.72 -4.15 -7.90
CA ALA A 122 5.08 -3.13 -8.90
C ALA A 122 6.60 -3.06 -9.13
N ALA A 123 7.42 -3.21 -8.09
CA ALA A 123 8.87 -3.31 -8.23
C ALA A 123 9.25 -4.51 -9.09
N ARG A 124 8.72 -5.69 -8.78
CA ARG A 124 8.96 -6.94 -9.54
C ARG A 124 8.58 -6.82 -11.02
N ALA A 125 7.45 -6.17 -11.32
CA ALA A 125 6.99 -5.99 -12.70
C ALA A 125 7.97 -5.22 -13.59
N PHE A 126 8.86 -4.44 -12.99
CA PHE A 126 9.91 -3.67 -13.68
C PHE A 126 11.33 -4.15 -13.40
N GLY A 127 11.49 -5.31 -12.72
CA GLY A 127 12.81 -5.82 -12.36
C GLY A 127 13.58 -4.91 -11.40
N LEU A 128 12.86 -4.20 -10.54
CA LEU A 128 13.42 -3.28 -9.53
C LEU A 128 13.52 -3.97 -8.17
N ASP A 129 14.38 -3.45 -7.31
CA ASP A 129 14.49 -3.89 -5.92
C ASP A 129 13.50 -3.16 -5.01
N PHE A 130 13.32 -3.71 -3.81
CA PHE A 130 12.29 -3.24 -2.89
C PHE A 130 12.78 -3.26 -1.44
N VAL A 131 12.63 -2.13 -0.75
CA VAL A 131 12.92 -1.98 0.68
C VAL A 131 11.60 -1.94 1.42
N SER A 132 11.26 -3.01 2.14
CA SER A 132 10.00 -3.13 2.88
C SER A 132 9.96 -2.18 4.07
N LEU A 133 8.88 -1.43 4.24
CA LEU A 133 8.68 -0.47 5.32
C LEU A 133 7.50 -0.81 6.23
N ALA A 134 6.44 -1.35 5.67
CA ALA A 134 5.21 -1.66 6.39
C ALA A 134 4.44 -2.79 5.74
N VAL A 135 3.59 -3.42 6.52
CA VAL A 135 2.58 -4.36 6.04
C VAL A 135 1.22 -3.72 6.28
N GLU A 136 0.38 -3.67 5.25
CA GLU A 136 -0.97 -3.14 5.37
C GLU A 136 -2.01 -4.21 5.05
N PRO A 137 -3.12 -4.23 5.78
CA PRO A 137 -4.25 -5.10 5.46
C PRO A 137 -5.00 -4.58 4.23
N TYR A 138 -5.51 -5.50 3.43
CA TYR A 138 -6.50 -5.24 2.41
C TYR A 138 -7.75 -6.03 2.76
N ASP A 139 -8.80 -5.32 3.15
CA ASP A 139 -10.01 -5.92 3.69
C ASP A 139 -11.19 -5.81 2.72
N LEU A 140 -12.10 -6.76 2.80
CA LEU A 140 -13.41 -6.68 2.19
C LEU A 140 -14.43 -6.25 3.26
N VAL A 141 -15.12 -5.15 3.00
CA VAL A 141 -16.28 -4.73 3.79
C VAL A 141 -17.53 -5.26 3.10
N VAL A 142 -18.25 -6.12 3.80
CA VAL A 142 -19.34 -6.93 3.26
C VAL A 142 -20.66 -6.55 3.95
N ALA A 143 -21.72 -6.40 3.18
CA ALA A 143 -23.04 -6.05 3.71
C ALA A 143 -23.58 -7.18 4.64
N PRO A 144 -24.51 -6.84 5.54
CA PRO A 144 -25.19 -7.85 6.38
C PRO A 144 -25.78 -8.96 5.53
N GLY A 145 -25.67 -10.20 5.99
CA GLY A 145 -26.18 -11.39 5.30
C GLY A 145 -25.43 -11.80 4.02
N ALA A 146 -24.46 -10.99 3.54
CA ALA A 146 -23.71 -11.34 2.34
C ALA A 146 -22.76 -12.52 2.54
N MET A 147 -22.31 -12.76 3.78
CA MET A 147 -21.49 -13.93 4.12
C MET A 147 -22.26 -15.26 3.92
N GLU A 148 -23.56 -15.25 4.12
CA GLU A 148 -24.45 -16.41 3.99
C GLU A 148 -25.12 -16.48 2.60
N SER A 149 -24.84 -15.50 1.74
CA SER A 149 -25.46 -15.40 0.41
C SER A 149 -24.98 -16.53 -0.51
N PRO A 150 -25.89 -17.35 -1.07
CA PRO A 150 -25.52 -18.37 -2.04
C PRO A 150 -24.79 -17.82 -3.27
N GLN A 151 -25.06 -16.57 -3.66
CA GLN A 151 -24.42 -15.90 -4.78
C GLN A 151 -22.94 -15.62 -4.51
N LEU A 152 -22.54 -15.45 -3.25
CA LEU A 152 -21.17 -15.20 -2.84
C LEU A 152 -20.43 -16.45 -2.34
N ALA A 153 -21.12 -17.58 -2.19
CA ALA A 153 -20.49 -18.84 -1.77
C ALA A 153 -19.28 -19.23 -2.65
N PRO A 154 -19.31 -19.10 -3.99
CA PRO A 154 -18.13 -19.38 -4.82
C PRO A 154 -16.94 -18.46 -4.52
N LEU A 155 -17.19 -17.18 -4.19
CA LEU A 155 -16.14 -16.25 -3.81
C LEU A 155 -15.49 -16.70 -2.50
N TRP A 156 -16.28 -17.01 -1.48
CA TRP A 156 -15.73 -17.47 -0.20
C TRP A 156 -14.92 -18.76 -0.33
N SER A 157 -15.40 -19.70 -1.13
CA SER A 157 -14.67 -20.94 -1.42
C SER A 157 -13.35 -20.66 -2.16
N LEU A 158 -13.36 -19.72 -3.11
CA LEU A 158 -12.14 -19.33 -3.83
C LEU A 158 -11.10 -18.72 -2.88
N LEU A 159 -11.51 -17.79 -2.02
CA LEU A 159 -10.60 -17.09 -1.10
C LEU A 159 -9.94 -18.05 -0.08
N GLN A 160 -10.58 -19.16 0.23
CA GLN A 160 -10.06 -20.19 1.13
C GLN A 160 -9.19 -21.23 0.41
N SER A 161 -9.20 -21.24 -0.93
CA SER A 161 -8.51 -22.26 -1.72
C SER A 161 -6.99 -22.09 -1.75
N ASP A 162 -6.26 -23.20 -1.77
CA ASP A 162 -4.80 -23.19 -1.93
C ASP A 162 -4.36 -22.54 -3.25
N ARG A 163 -5.19 -22.65 -4.29
CA ARG A 163 -4.96 -21.97 -5.57
C ARG A 163 -4.93 -20.46 -5.41
N PHE A 164 -5.87 -19.89 -4.67
CA PHE A 164 -5.90 -18.45 -4.42
C PHE A 164 -4.67 -18.02 -3.62
N LYS A 165 -4.35 -18.73 -2.53
CA LYS A 165 -3.19 -18.45 -1.69
C LYS A 165 -1.89 -18.48 -2.49
N ALA A 166 -1.66 -19.53 -3.28
CA ALA A 166 -0.49 -19.63 -4.15
C ALA A 166 -0.41 -18.47 -5.16
N SER A 167 -1.53 -18.12 -5.80
CA SER A 167 -1.56 -16.98 -6.74
C SER A 167 -1.27 -15.64 -6.07
N VAL A 168 -1.69 -15.45 -4.81
CA VAL A 168 -1.39 -14.26 -4.02
C VAL A 168 0.10 -14.19 -3.70
N GLU A 169 0.69 -15.29 -3.26
CA GLU A 169 2.13 -15.37 -2.92
C GLU A 169 3.02 -15.14 -4.14
N GLU A 170 2.62 -15.62 -5.33
CA GLU A 170 3.34 -15.40 -6.59
C GLU A 170 3.48 -13.91 -6.97
N LEU A 171 2.54 -13.05 -6.56
CA LEU A 171 2.64 -11.60 -6.79
C LEU A 171 3.84 -10.98 -6.08
N GLY A 172 4.28 -11.59 -4.98
CA GLY A 172 5.33 -11.08 -4.10
C GLY A 172 4.91 -9.91 -3.23
N GLY A 173 5.26 -10.02 -1.94
CA GLY A 173 4.89 -9.03 -0.94
C GLY A 173 3.41 -9.04 -0.56
N TYR A 174 2.70 -10.12 -0.87
CA TYR A 174 1.35 -10.41 -0.42
C TYR A 174 1.33 -11.71 0.39
N SER A 175 0.43 -11.78 1.38
CA SER A 175 0.11 -12.97 2.16
C SER A 175 -1.39 -13.06 2.43
N THR A 176 -1.91 -14.26 2.66
CA THR A 176 -3.32 -14.55 3.00
C THR A 176 -3.48 -14.94 4.45
#